data_01561cbff0a9b978ba17797b1d372281
#
_entry.id   01561cbff0a9b978ba17797b1d372281
#
_cell.length_a   1.000
_cell.length_b   1.000
_cell.length_c   1.000
_cell.angle_alpha   90.00
_cell.angle_beta   90.00
_cell.angle_gamma   90.00
#
_symmetry.space_group_name_H-M   'P 1'
#
loop_
_entity.id
_entity.type
_entity.pdbx_description
1 polymer ?
#
loop_
_entity_poly.entity_id
_entity_poly.type
_entity_poly.pdbx_seq_one_letter_code
_entity_poly.pdbx_strand_id
1 'polypeptide(L)'
;MKYTTILLLLVGFSFSISAQQTIDGSIMHDGIQRDYILYIPAIYDGNQDVPLVLNFHGFGSNANEQMFYGDFRDIADTEDFILVHPQGTSLNGSQYWNVGSPGSSGNPVDDVGFIEALINELANSYTINLDRVYATGMSNGGFMSFLLACQLSEKIAAIASVTGSMTFDTYDNCNAQHPIPILQIHGTSDNIVPYNGNTGSLSIDDVISYWVNYNNCDTNPTITTFPDLDPSDGSTVEHIIYSGGDNASTTEHMKVIGGGHTWPGSVFILPGTNQDINASMEIWQFFSRFDINGQLSFNEFDNRQVVIYPNPTSSKINLSLNFSDDLNYELFNATGNKLIFGTIKSSNQEIDLSNLPPNVYFLKLGNQVYKILKSN
;
A
#
# COMPACT_ATOMS: atom_id res chain seq x y z
N MET A 1 7.12 -49.63 -53.51
CA MET A 1 6.85 -49.11 -52.17
C MET A 1 7.32 -47.67 -52.12
N LYS A 2 6.39 -46.72 -52.03
CA LYS A 2 6.72 -45.30 -51.88
C LYS A 2 6.63 -44.94 -50.40
N TYR A 3 7.75 -44.53 -49.80
CA TYR A 3 7.78 -44.04 -48.42
C TYR A 3 7.42 -42.56 -48.40
N THR A 4 6.33 -42.20 -47.75
CA THR A 4 5.94 -40.82 -47.49
C THR A 4 6.55 -40.42 -46.17
N THR A 5 7.53 -39.50 -46.18
CA THR A 5 8.14 -38.95 -45.00
C THR A 5 7.24 -37.81 -44.50
N ILE A 6 6.63 -37.99 -43.32
CA ILE A 6 5.87 -36.92 -42.64
C ILE A 6 6.87 -36.10 -41.82
N LEU A 7 7.05 -34.84 -42.21
CA LEU A 7 7.85 -33.86 -41.44
C LEU A 7 6.94 -33.24 -40.37
N LEU A 8 7.15 -33.63 -39.10
CA LEU A 8 6.44 -33.03 -37.98
C LEU A 8 7.13 -31.67 -37.66
N LEU A 9 6.45 -30.59 -37.94
CA LEU A 9 6.89 -29.24 -37.55
C LEU A 9 6.53 -29.05 -36.05
N LEU A 10 7.52 -29.15 -35.15
CA LEU A 10 7.40 -28.75 -33.73
C LEU A 10 7.44 -27.21 -33.68
N VAL A 11 6.27 -26.59 -33.53
CA VAL A 11 6.17 -25.18 -33.17
C VAL A 11 6.42 -25.07 -31.67
N GLY A 12 7.64 -24.72 -31.30
CA GLY A 12 7.98 -24.41 -29.92
C GLY A 12 7.38 -23.05 -29.54
N PHE A 13 6.35 -23.04 -28.67
CA PHE A 13 5.94 -21.85 -27.97
C PHE A 13 6.95 -21.57 -26.87
N SER A 14 7.76 -20.53 -27.05
CA SER A 14 8.61 -20.00 -26.00
C SER A 14 7.71 -19.18 -25.06
N PHE A 15 7.33 -19.74 -23.91
CA PHE A 15 6.79 -18.96 -22.82
C PHE A 15 7.96 -18.25 -22.14
N SER A 16 8.08 -16.95 -22.30
CA SER A 16 8.95 -16.13 -21.46
C SER A 16 8.28 -16.05 -20.08
N ILE A 17 8.79 -16.83 -19.13
CA ILE A 17 8.46 -16.65 -17.72
C ILE A 17 9.29 -15.44 -17.28
N SER A 18 8.63 -14.30 -17.08
CA SER A 18 9.27 -13.16 -16.39
C SER A 18 9.36 -13.54 -14.91
N ALA A 19 10.57 -13.53 -14.36
CA ALA A 19 10.76 -13.66 -12.92
C ALA A 19 10.75 -12.26 -12.31
N GLN A 20 10.25 -12.14 -11.07
CA GLN A 20 10.37 -10.92 -10.29
C GLN A 20 11.83 -10.42 -10.30
N GLN A 21 12.02 -9.11 -10.36
CA GLN A 21 13.35 -8.52 -10.44
C GLN A 21 13.50 -7.43 -9.37
N THR A 22 14.63 -7.45 -8.67
CA THR A 22 15.08 -6.35 -7.83
C THR A 22 16.31 -5.74 -8.50
N ILE A 23 16.25 -4.46 -8.83
CA ILE A 23 17.26 -3.76 -9.65
C ILE A 23 17.77 -2.56 -8.87
N ASP A 24 19.09 -2.51 -8.65
CA ASP A 24 19.75 -1.29 -8.20
C ASP A 24 19.93 -0.35 -9.39
N GLY A 25 19.36 0.86 -9.29
CA GLY A 25 19.41 1.86 -10.34
C GLY A 25 19.93 3.20 -9.83
N SER A 26 20.28 4.08 -10.76
CA SER A 26 20.63 5.46 -10.42
C SER A 26 20.33 6.40 -11.57
N ILE A 27 20.01 7.68 -11.22
CA ILE A 27 19.92 8.78 -12.17
C ILE A 27 20.79 9.96 -11.72
N MET A 28 21.16 10.81 -12.65
CA MET A 28 21.81 12.08 -12.31
C MET A 28 20.72 13.17 -12.15
N HIS A 29 20.70 13.82 -10.98
CA HIS A 29 19.85 15.00 -10.73
C HIS A 29 20.70 16.09 -10.09
N ASP A 30 20.70 17.29 -10.66
CA ASP A 30 21.47 18.47 -10.22
C ASP A 30 22.97 18.18 -9.99
N GLY A 31 23.55 17.32 -10.85
CA GLY A 31 24.98 16.94 -10.76
C GLY A 31 25.28 15.95 -9.64
N ILE A 32 24.28 15.41 -8.94
CA ILE A 32 24.39 14.39 -7.91
C ILE A 32 23.85 13.07 -8.46
N GLN A 33 24.59 11.98 -8.28
CA GLN A 33 24.06 10.65 -8.53
C GLN A 33 23.07 10.31 -7.42
N ARG A 34 21.83 9.94 -7.81
CA ARG A 34 20.75 9.56 -6.92
C ARG A 34 20.38 8.11 -7.19
N ASP A 35 20.56 7.28 -6.19
CA ASP A 35 20.35 5.84 -6.29
C ASP A 35 18.92 5.47 -5.92
N TYR A 36 18.46 4.29 -6.37
CA TYR A 36 17.16 3.72 -6.00
C TYR A 36 17.19 2.20 -6.14
N ILE A 37 16.29 1.51 -5.47
CA ILE A 37 16.02 0.09 -5.67
C ILE A 37 14.63 -0.04 -6.31
N LEU A 38 14.57 -0.73 -7.44
CA LEU A 38 13.33 -0.97 -8.19
C LEU A 38 12.93 -2.44 -8.05
N TYR A 39 11.67 -2.69 -7.75
CA TYR A 39 11.09 -4.03 -7.75
C TYR A 39 10.05 -4.14 -8.85
N ILE A 40 10.25 -5.11 -9.74
CA ILE A 40 9.34 -5.45 -10.84
C ILE A 40 8.70 -6.80 -10.49
N PRO A 41 7.37 -6.88 -10.31
CA PRO A 41 6.69 -8.13 -9.99
C PRO A 41 6.74 -9.13 -11.16
N ALA A 42 6.65 -10.42 -10.85
CA ALA A 42 6.72 -11.47 -11.88
C ALA A 42 5.54 -11.44 -12.87
N ILE A 43 4.39 -10.88 -12.47
CA ILE A 43 3.20 -10.75 -13.31
C ILE A 43 3.28 -9.58 -14.30
N TYR A 44 4.18 -8.61 -14.08
CA TYR A 44 4.38 -7.49 -15.01
C TYR A 44 4.96 -8.00 -16.33
N ASP A 45 4.24 -7.77 -17.41
CA ASP A 45 4.62 -8.20 -18.77
C ASP A 45 4.84 -7.02 -19.74
N GLY A 46 4.64 -5.78 -19.28
CA GLY A 46 4.79 -4.56 -20.06
C GLY A 46 3.68 -4.29 -21.09
N ASN A 47 2.62 -5.09 -21.11
CA ASN A 47 1.52 -4.94 -22.07
C ASN A 47 0.42 -3.98 -21.60
N GLN A 48 0.36 -3.71 -20.29
CA GLN A 48 -0.62 -2.81 -19.68
C GLN A 48 0.08 -1.79 -18.79
N ASP A 49 -0.52 -0.61 -18.69
CA ASP A 49 -0.06 0.45 -17.81
C ASP A 49 -0.34 0.06 -16.35
N VAL A 50 0.72 -0.03 -15.55
CA VAL A 50 0.64 -0.42 -14.12
C VAL A 50 0.92 0.76 -13.20
N PRO A 51 0.37 0.78 -11.97
CA PRO A 51 0.70 1.80 -10.97
C PRO A 51 2.18 1.81 -10.59
N LEU A 52 2.66 2.97 -10.12
CA LEU A 52 3.98 3.14 -9.49
C LEU A 52 3.82 3.52 -8.02
N VAL A 53 4.44 2.77 -7.12
CA VAL A 53 4.51 3.10 -5.69
C VAL A 53 5.92 3.51 -5.31
N LEU A 54 6.07 4.73 -4.78
CA LEU A 54 7.30 5.27 -4.22
C LEU A 54 7.28 5.04 -2.70
N ASN A 55 8.27 4.32 -2.14
CA ASN A 55 8.33 4.00 -0.71
C ASN A 55 9.62 4.56 -0.09
N PHE A 56 9.50 5.61 0.71
CA PHE A 56 10.59 6.42 1.24
C PHE A 56 11.04 5.96 2.62
N HIS A 57 12.36 5.82 2.80
CA HIS A 57 12.96 5.47 4.09
C HIS A 57 12.94 6.63 5.12
N GLY A 58 13.06 6.28 6.41
CA GLY A 58 13.20 7.23 7.50
C GLY A 58 14.61 7.84 7.59
N PHE A 59 14.77 8.86 8.46
CA PHE A 59 16.07 9.48 8.74
C PHE A 59 17.06 8.45 9.29
N GLY A 60 18.27 8.41 8.73
CA GLY A 60 19.34 7.48 9.13
C GLY A 60 19.19 6.06 8.60
N SER A 61 18.06 5.72 7.95
CA SER A 61 17.82 4.48 7.24
C SER A 61 18.19 4.61 5.75
N ASN A 62 17.85 3.64 4.92
CA ASN A 62 18.17 3.59 3.49
C ASN A 62 17.12 2.82 2.69
N ALA A 63 17.21 2.88 1.36
CA ALA A 63 16.28 2.22 0.45
C ALA A 63 16.15 0.71 0.70
N ASN A 64 17.28 0.03 0.96
CA ASN A 64 17.27 -1.41 1.22
C ASN A 64 16.57 -1.77 2.54
N GLU A 65 16.81 -1.02 3.61
CA GLU A 65 16.13 -1.26 4.89
C GLU A 65 14.62 -1.01 4.77
N GLN A 66 14.21 0.06 4.07
CA GLN A 66 12.80 0.37 3.84
C GLN A 66 12.09 -0.71 3.02
N MET A 67 12.76 -1.30 2.03
CA MET A 67 12.21 -2.38 1.22
C MET A 67 11.79 -3.60 2.06
N PHE A 68 12.49 -3.86 3.18
CA PHE A 68 12.16 -4.97 4.09
C PHE A 68 11.27 -4.53 5.26
N TYR A 69 11.41 -3.28 5.73
CA TYR A 69 10.68 -2.81 6.90
C TYR A 69 9.22 -2.46 6.58
N GLY A 70 8.99 -1.77 5.46
CA GLY A 70 7.67 -1.51 4.89
C GLY A 70 7.52 -2.28 3.58
N ASP A 71 7.45 -3.61 3.67
CA ASP A 71 7.49 -4.50 2.51
C ASP A 71 6.16 -4.51 1.74
N PHE A 72 6.23 -4.22 0.44
CA PHE A 72 5.09 -4.27 -0.49
C PHE A 72 5.25 -5.35 -1.57
N ARG A 73 6.35 -6.12 -1.59
CA ARG A 73 6.69 -6.99 -2.72
C ARG A 73 5.66 -8.09 -2.96
N ASP A 74 5.20 -8.77 -1.91
CA ASP A 74 4.16 -9.80 -2.03
C ASP A 74 2.83 -9.21 -2.53
N ILE A 75 2.56 -7.93 -2.20
CA ILE A 75 1.38 -7.20 -2.69
C ILE A 75 1.58 -6.86 -4.17
N ALA A 76 2.75 -6.36 -4.55
CA ALA A 76 3.07 -6.06 -5.94
C ALA A 76 2.96 -7.29 -6.84
N ASP A 77 3.38 -8.47 -6.35
CA ASP A 77 3.30 -9.75 -7.07
C ASP A 77 1.85 -10.21 -7.34
N THR A 78 0.86 -9.69 -6.60
CA THR A 78 -0.55 -10.05 -6.77
C THR A 78 -1.39 -8.96 -7.41
N GLU A 79 -0.99 -7.69 -7.23
CA GLU A 79 -1.78 -6.52 -7.61
C GLU A 79 -1.21 -5.75 -8.82
N ASP A 80 -0.10 -6.23 -9.39
CA ASP A 80 0.56 -5.74 -10.61
C ASP A 80 0.87 -4.23 -10.55
N PHE A 81 1.76 -3.84 -9.64
CA PHE A 81 2.34 -2.50 -9.60
C PHE A 81 3.86 -2.54 -9.48
N ILE A 82 4.52 -1.55 -10.05
CA ILE A 82 5.96 -1.36 -9.91
C ILE A 82 6.24 -0.61 -8.59
N LEU A 83 7.21 -1.10 -7.82
CA LEU A 83 7.60 -0.53 -6.54
C LEU A 83 9.03 0.02 -6.63
N VAL A 84 9.23 1.26 -6.19
CA VAL A 84 10.56 1.88 -6.13
C VAL A 84 10.85 2.40 -4.73
N HIS A 85 12.07 2.14 -4.27
CA HIS A 85 12.62 2.67 -3.02
C HIS A 85 13.75 3.65 -3.38
N PRO A 86 13.45 4.96 -3.44
CA PRO A 86 14.48 5.96 -3.69
C PRO A 86 15.43 6.08 -2.50
N GLN A 87 16.70 6.47 -2.77
CA GLN A 87 17.71 6.71 -1.74
C GLN A 87 17.85 8.20 -1.48
N GLY A 88 17.64 8.62 -0.24
CA GLY A 88 17.90 9.98 0.22
C GLY A 88 19.39 10.32 0.22
N THR A 89 19.71 11.60 0.23
CA THR A 89 21.11 12.06 0.33
C THR A 89 21.63 11.94 1.76
N SER A 90 22.93 12.18 1.96
CA SER A 90 23.55 12.13 3.28
C SER A 90 23.73 13.53 3.87
N LEU A 91 23.24 13.70 5.09
CA LEU A 91 23.50 14.87 5.93
C LEU A 91 24.32 14.42 7.16
N ASN A 92 25.55 14.89 7.28
CA ASN A 92 26.45 14.52 8.37
C ASN A 92 26.60 12.98 8.57
N GLY A 93 26.54 12.21 7.49
CA GLY A 93 26.67 10.76 7.54
C GLY A 93 25.36 9.98 7.72
N SER A 94 24.24 10.65 7.94
CA SER A 94 22.90 10.04 7.99
C SER A 94 22.13 10.29 6.71
N GLN A 95 21.50 9.28 6.16
CA GLN A 95 20.63 9.41 4.99
C GLN A 95 19.33 10.10 5.38
N TYR A 96 18.81 10.99 4.52
CA TYR A 96 17.61 11.77 4.81
C TYR A 96 16.94 12.35 3.55
N TRP A 97 15.74 12.84 3.73
CA TRP A 97 14.97 13.64 2.77
C TRP A 97 14.94 15.09 3.24
N ASN A 98 15.21 16.02 2.35
CA ASN A 98 15.08 17.45 2.63
C ASN A 98 13.60 17.87 2.57
N VAL A 99 12.97 17.94 3.71
CA VAL A 99 11.52 18.22 3.87
C VAL A 99 11.24 19.59 4.52
N GLY A 100 12.14 20.54 4.38
CA GLY A 100 11.99 21.88 4.97
C GLY A 100 12.11 21.89 6.50
N SER A 101 12.72 20.87 7.12
CA SER A 101 12.90 20.83 8.58
C SER A 101 13.82 21.95 9.08
N PRO A 102 13.55 22.56 10.27
CA PRO A 102 14.46 23.53 10.87
C PRO A 102 15.86 22.93 11.04
N GLY A 103 16.88 23.53 10.42
CA GLY A 103 18.28 23.05 10.44
C GLY A 103 18.71 22.30 9.19
N SER A 104 17.83 21.85 8.32
CA SER A 104 18.14 21.33 6.98
C SER A 104 18.48 22.43 5.97
N SER A 105 18.23 23.69 6.30
CA SER A 105 18.40 24.89 5.46
C SER A 105 19.85 25.19 5.03
N GLY A 106 20.81 24.32 5.32
CA GLY A 106 22.20 24.42 4.86
C GLY A 106 22.54 23.52 3.67
N ASN A 107 21.65 22.62 3.25
CA ASN A 107 21.89 21.73 2.11
C ASN A 107 20.74 21.89 1.10
N PRO A 108 20.98 22.55 -0.05
CA PRO A 108 19.96 22.82 -1.06
C PRO A 108 19.69 21.62 -1.97
N VAL A 109 19.61 20.41 -1.43
CA VAL A 109 19.27 19.22 -2.22
C VAL A 109 17.81 19.30 -2.62
N ASP A 110 17.54 19.23 -3.92
CA ASP A 110 16.21 19.18 -4.50
C ASP A 110 15.71 17.73 -4.57
N ASP A 111 15.11 17.27 -3.47
CA ASP A 111 14.55 15.92 -3.43
C ASP A 111 13.22 15.83 -4.21
N VAL A 112 12.44 16.90 -4.30
CA VAL A 112 11.18 16.93 -5.07
C VAL A 112 11.47 16.78 -6.56
N GLY A 113 12.40 17.58 -7.10
CA GLY A 113 12.83 17.48 -8.50
C GLY A 113 13.50 16.13 -8.81
N PHE A 114 14.25 15.54 -7.86
CA PHE A 114 14.78 14.21 -8.02
C PHE A 114 13.65 13.17 -8.20
N ILE A 115 12.62 13.22 -7.38
CA ILE A 115 11.49 12.27 -7.48
C ILE A 115 10.72 12.48 -8.80
N GLU A 116 10.54 13.73 -9.22
CA GLU A 116 9.94 14.02 -10.54
C GLU A 116 10.77 13.40 -11.67
N ALA A 117 12.09 13.60 -11.64
CA ALA A 117 13.00 13.04 -12.64
C ALA A 117 12.99 11.50 -12.62
N LEU A 118 12.93 10.88 -11.42
CA LEU A 118 12.86 9.43 -11.27
C LEU A 118 11.54 8.86 -11.84
N ILE A 119 10.40 9.46 -11.56
CA ILE A 119 9.10 9.05 -12.15
C ILE A 119 9.19 9.08 -13.68
N ASN A 120 9.72 10.17 -14.25
CA ASN A 120 9.86 10.32 -15.70
C ASN A 120 10.81 9.27 -16.30
N GLU A 121 11.94 8.98 -15.66
CA GLU A 121 12.90 7.96 -16.10
C GLU A 121 12.29 6.56 -16.10
N LEU A 122 11.58 6.21 -15.01
CA LEU A 122 10.91 4.92 -14.91
C LEU A 122 9.78 4.78 -15.95
N ALA A 123 9.02 5.84 -16.20
CA ALA A 123 7.96 5.84 -17.23
C ALA A 123 8.51 5.74 -18.66
N ASN A 124 9.76 6.18 -18.91
CA ASN A 124 10.43 5.97 -20.19
C ASN A 124 10.89 4.50 -20.39
N SER A 125 11.11 3.79 -19.29
CA SER A 125 11.69 2.43 -19.30
C SER A 125 10.64 1.34 -19.10
N TYR A 126 9.52 1.66 -18.46
CA TYR A 126 8.43 0.73 -18.10
C TYR A 126 7.07 1.33 -18.46
N THR A 127 6.10 0.45 -18.70
CA THR A 127 4.72 0.84 -18.99
C THR A 127 4.00 1.22 -17.69
N ILE A 128 4.20 2.47 -17.25
CA ILE A 128 3.64 3.01 -16.00
C ILE A 128 2.42 3.87 -16.30
N ASN A 129 1.33 3.65 -15.56
CA ASN A 129 0.18 4.54 -15.52
C ASN A 129 0.53 5.80 -14.73
N LEU A 130 0.81 6.90 -15.42
CA LEU A 130 1.17 8.17 -14.78
C LEU A 130 0.03 8.83 -14.01
N ASP A 131 -1.21 8.39 -14.21
CA ASP A 131 -2.35 8.83 -13.40
C ASP A 131 -2.44 8.07 -12.05
N ARG A 132 -1.62 7.03 -11.87
CA ARG A 132 -1.61 6.16 -10.68
C ARG A 132 -0.21 6.05 -10.08
N VAL A 133 0.38 7.19 -9.73
CA VAL A 133 1.66 7.27 -9.02
C VAL A 133 1.37 7.65 -7.56
N TYR A 134 1.87 6.84 -6.64
CA TYR A 134 1.60 6.97 -5.21
C TYR A 134 2.88 7.14 -4.42
N ALA A 135 2.81 7.88 -3.30
CA ALA A 135 3.93 8.11 -2.43
C ALA A 135 3.63 7.66 -1.00
N THR A 136 4.51 6.84 -0.43
CA THR A 136 4.44 6.43 0.97
C THR A 136 5.83 6.39 1.58
N GLY A 137 5.90 6.37 2.89
CA GLY A 137 7.17 6.22 3.60
C GLY A 137 7.01 6.34 5.11
N MET A 138 8.10 6.01 5.80
CA MET A 138 8.15 6.05 7.24
C MET A 138 8.88 7.29 7.76
N SER A 139 8.38 7.91 8.84
CA SER A 139 9.10 8.97 9.55
C SER A 139 9.46 10.13 8.60
N ASN A 140 10.74 10.44 8.41
CA ASN A 140 11.21 11.42 7.41
C ASN A 140 10.69 11.09 5.99
N GLY A 141 10.54 9.81 5.61
CA GLY A 141 9.88 9.40 4.36
C GLY A 141 8.38 9.70 4.33
N GLY A 142 7.69 9.66 5.47
CA GLY A 142 6.31 10.10 5.60
C GLY A 142 6.16 11.62 5.47
N PHE A 143 7.11 12.40 6.02
CA PHE A 143 7.21 13.83 5.77
C PHE A 143 7.45 14.14 4.28
N MET A 144 8.31 13.34 3.61
CA MET A 144 8.55 13.47 2.18
C MET A 144 7.28 13.21 1.37
N SER A 145 6.46 12.24 1.77
CA SER A 145 5.17 11.99 1.11
C SER A 145 4.23 13.19 1.18
N PHE A 146 4.14 13.88 2.34
CA PHE A 146 3.39 15.13 2.46
C PHE A 146 3.99 16.27 1.63
N LEU A 147 5.32 16.38 1.56
CA LEU A 147 5.98 17.38 0.73
C LEU A 147 5.62 17.17 -0.75
N LEU A 148 5.63 15.94 -1.23
CA LEU A 148 5.23 15.59 -2.60
C LEU A 148 3.74 15.89 -2.86
N ALA A 149 2.85 15.62 -1.91
CA ALA A 149 1.45 16.03 -2.02
C ALA A 149 1.30 17.54 -2.20
N CYS A 150 2.15 18.34 -1.54
CA CYS A 150 2.11 19.80 -1.63
C CYS A 150 2.79 20.37 -2.88
N GLN A 151 3.90 19.78 -3.34
CA GLN A 151 4.76 20.39 -4.36
C GLN A 151 4.82 19.62 -5.69
N LEU A 152 4.38 18.36 -5.71
CA LEU A 152 4.37 17.49 -6.90
C LEU A 152 2.99 16.85 -7.14
N SER A 153 1.94 17.51 -6.69
CA SER A 153 0.57 17.00 -6.79
C SER A 153 0.14 16.65 -8.22
N GLU A 154 0.65 17.35 -9.24
CA GLU A 154 0.34 17.06 -10.64
C GLU A 154 0.79 15.67 -11.11
N LYS A 155 1.62 14.98 -10.31
CA LYS A 155 2.12 13.62 -10.60
C LYS A 155 1.74 12.59 -9.53
N ILE A 156 1.30 13.03 -8.36
CA ILE A 156 0.99 12.14 -7.22
C ILE A 156 -0.53 12.03 -7.06
N ALA A 157 -1.04 10.82 -7.23
CA ALA A 157 -2.48 10.54 -7.15
C ALA A 157 -3.00 10.43 -5.71
N ALA A 158 -2.20 9.89 -4.79
CA ALA A 158 -2.50 9.79 -3.36
C ALA A 158 -1.22 9.58 -2.55
N ILE A 159 -1.25 9.92 -1.26
CA ILE A 159 -0.13 9.66 -0.35
C ILE A 159 -0.57 8.89 0.90
N ALA A 160 0.37 8.13 1.47
CA ALA A 160 0.22 7.53 2.78
C ALA A 160 1.49 7.81 3.62
N SER A 161 1.31 8.34 4.83
CA SER A 161 2.42 8.64 5.73
C SER A 161 2.36 7.71 6.95
N VAL A 162 3.44 6.98 7.21
CA VAL A 162 3.58 6.16 8.40
C VAL A 162 4.52 6.83 9.38
N THR A 163 4.03 7.18 10.56
CA THR A 163 4.77 7.90 11.62
C THR A 163 5.47 9.19 11.17
N GLY A 164 5.03 9.77 10.04
CA GLY A 164 5.44 11.09 9.58
C GLY A 164 4.42 12.16 9.98
N SER A 165 4.73 13.41 9.65
CA SER A 165 3.86 14.58 9.84
C SER A 165 4.19 15.63 8.77
N MET A 166 3.64 16.83 8.86
CA MET A 166 4.07 17.99 8.07
C MET A 166 5.00 18.86 8.92
N THR A 167 6.10 19.34 8.31
CA THR A 167 6.87 20.46 8.91
C THR A 167 6.06 21.74 8.78
N PHE A 168 6.35 22.74 9.61
CA PHE A 168 5.73 24.06 9.45
C PHE A 168 6.02 24.67 8.08
N ASP A 169 7.24 24.46 7.56
CA ASP A 169 7.63 24.94 6.23
C ASP A 169 6.79 24.27 5.11
N THR A 170 6.61 22.94 5.17
CA THR A 170 5.73 22.23 4.24
C THR A 170 4.28 22.71 4.34
N TYR A 171 3.78 22.93 5.55
CA TYR A 171 2.43 23.43 5.79
C TYR A 171 2.22 24.85 5.24
N ASP A 172 3.13 25.79 5.57
CA ASP A 172 3.01 27.18 5.19
C ASP A 172 3.17 27.40 3.67
N ASN A 173 3.91 26.51 3.00
CA ASN A 173 4.22 26.59 1.56
C ASN A 173 3.50 25.50 0.73
N CYS A 174 2.50 24.82 1.29
CA CYS A 174 1.75 23.79 0.57
C CYS A 174 0.95 24.42 -0.58
N ASN A 175 1.14 23.93 -1.80
CA ASN A 175 0.52 24.45 -3.01
C ASN A 175 0.04 23.29 -3.91
N ALA A 176 -0.66 22.33 -3.35
CA ALA A 176 -1.26 21.26 -4.14
C ALA A 176 -2.21 21.84 -5.21
N GLN A 177 -2.28 21.22 -6.38
CA GLN A 177 -3.04 21.75 -7.52
C GLN A 177 -4.42 21.10 -7.67
N HIS A 178 -4.66 20.02 -6.93
CA HIS A 178 -5.94 19.31 -6.90
C HIS A 178 -6.12 18.64 -5.52
N PRO A 179 -7.35 18.20 -5.16
CA PRO A 179 -7.57 17.41 -3.96
C PRO A 179 -6.72 16.14 -3.97
N ILE A 180 -5.99 15.88 -2.90
CA ILE A 180 -5.10 14.71 -2.75
C ILE A 180 -5.66 13.78 -1.68
N PRO A 181 -6.04 12.53 -2.00
CA PRO A 181 -6.36 11.52 -1.00
C PRO A 181 -5.18 11.27 -0.06
N ILE A 182 -5.45 11.30 1.24
CA ILE A 182 -4.45 11.20 2.30
C ILE A 182 -4.76 10.04 3.23
N LEU A 183 -3.77 9.18 3.49
CA LEU A 183 -3.80 8.23 4.60
C LEU A 183 -2.67 8.53 5.58
N GLN A 184 -3.00 8.77 6.84
CA GLN A 184 -2.04 8.89 7.95
C GLN A 184 -2.14 7.67 8.85
N ILE A 185 -1.02 6.97 9.09
CA ILE A 185 -0.90 5.89 10.07
C ILE A 185 0.05 6.35 11.17
N HIS A 186 -0.43 6.47 12.43
CA HIS A 186 0.39 7.06 13.48
C HIS A 186 0.08 6.51 14.87
N GLY A 187 1.16 6.20 15.62
CA GLY A 187 1.07 5.76 17.00
C GLY A 187 0.85 6.90 18.00
N THR A 188 -0.10 6.76 18.92
CA THR A 188 -0.35 7.79 19.95
C THR A 188 0.75 7.87 20.99
N SER A 189 1.61 6.83 21.11
CA SER A 189 2.77 6.78 22.00
C SER A 189 4.10 6.97 21.26
N ASP A 190 4.06 7.53 20.03
CA ASP A 190 5.26 7.86 19.28
C ASP A 190 6.06 8.96 19.98
N ASN A 191 7.30 8.62 20.41
CA ASN A 191 8.20 9.53 21.11
C ASN A 191 9.24 10.18 20.18
N ILE A 192 9.30 9.79 18.91
CA ILE A 192 10.24 10.33 17.91
C ILE A 192 9.56 11.42 17.08
N VAL A 193 8.39 11.14 16.54
CA VAL A 193 7.49 12.12 15.93
C VAL A 193 6.21 12.17 16.79
N PRO A 194 6.18 13.01 17.84
CA PRO A 194 5.08 13.00 18.80
C PRO A 194 3.72 13.27 18.16
N TYR A 195 2.72 12.46 18.51
CA TYR A 195 1.35 12.59 18.01
C TYR A 195 0.81 14.02 18.18
N ASN A 196 1.14 14.67 19.30
CA ASN A 196 0.71 16.04 19.60
C ASN A 196 1.61 17.13 18.98
N GLY A 197 2.51 16.75 18.04
CA GLY A 197 3.46 17.66 17.42
C GLY A 197 4.61 18.10 18.34
N ASN A 198 5.49 18.92 17.79
CA ASN A 198 6.62 19.50 18.46
C ASN A 198 7.05 20.81 17.81
N THR A 199 8.23 21.35 18.12
CA THR A 199 8.74 22.59 17.52
C THR A 199 9.12 22.48 16.04
N GLY A 200 9.19 21.27 15.48
CA GLY A 200 9.60 20.99 14.08
C GLY A 200 8.46 20.46 13.21
N SER A 201 7.34 20.05 13.79
CA SER A 201 6.23 19.43 13.05
C SER A 201 4.88 19.70 13.70
N LEU A 202 3.84 19.70 12.87
CA LEU A 202 2.45 19.80 13.32
C LEU A 202 2.06 18.56 14.14
N SER A 203 1.00 18.71 14.95
CA SER A 203 0.30 17.56 15.53
C SER A 203 -0.39 16.76 14.42
N ILE A 204 -0.61 15.47 14.65
CA ILE A 204 -1.31 14.62 13.66
C ILE A 204 -2.75 15.08 13.46
N ASP A 205 -3.42 15.53 14.53
CA ASP A 205 -4.77 16.07 14.42
C ASP A 205 -4.82 17.37 13.59
N ASP A 206 -3.78 18.23 13.65
CA ASP A 206 -3.67 19.43 12.80
C ASP A 206 -3.42 19.04 11.33
N VAL A 207 -2.56 18.04 11.07
CA VAL A 207 -2.31 17.52 9.71
C VAL A 207 -3.61 16.97 9.10
N ILE A 208 -4.35 16.14 9.85
CA ILE A 208 -5.64 15.61 9.40
C ILE A 208 -6.63 16.76 9.15
N SER A 209 -6.76 17.71 10.08
CA SER A 209 -7.65 18.86 9.93
C SER A 209 -7.30 19.71 8.72
N TYR A 210 -6.02 19.92 8.43
CA TYR A 210 -5.56 20.64 7.24
C TYR A 210 -6.06 19.95 5.96
N TRP A 211 -5.84 18.64 5.81
CA TRP A 211 -6.21 17.92 4.60
C TRP A 211 -7.71 17.67 4.47
N VAL A 212 -8.45 17.51 5.59
CA VAL A 212 -9.92 17.51 5.58
C VAL A 212 -10.46 18.81 4.99
N ASN A 213 -9.93 19.96 5.43
CA ASN A 213 -10.33 21.26 4.92
C ASN A 213 -9.88 21.49 3.46
N TYR A 214 -8.62 21.09 3.14
CA TYR A 214 -8.06 21.27 1.80
C TYR A 214 -8.84 20.47 0.76
N ASN A 215 -9.14 19.21 1.07
CA ASN A 215 -9.91 18.30 0.21
C ASN A 215 -11.42 18.58 0.24
N ASN A 216 -11.88 19.53 1.06
CA ASN A 216 -13.31 19.83 1.26
C ASN A 216 -14.14 18.59 1.71
N CYS A 217 -13.54 17.73 2.53
CA CYS A 217 -14.22 16.55 3.08
C CYS A 217 -15.27 16.93 4.12
N ASP A 218 -16.25 16.03 4.33
CA ASP A 218 -17.20 16.12 5.45
C ASP A 218 -16.42 16.13 6.77
N THR A 219 -16.76 17.05 7.68
CA THR A 219 -16.09 17.20 8.97
C THR A 219 -16.51 16.17 10.02
N ASN A 220 -17.55 15.36 9.75
CA ASN A 220 -18.00 14.27 10.60
C ASN A 220 -17.49 12.95 10.04
N PRO A 221 -16.45 12.34 10.66
CA PRO A 221 -15.87 11.12 10.12
C PRO A 221 -16.71 9.88 10.44
N THR A 222 -16.54 8.85 9.62
CA THR A 222 -16.88 7.48 10.01
C THR A 222 -15.72 6.91 10.80
N ILE A 223 -15.98 6.32 11.96
CA ILE A 223 -14.96 5.70 12.81
C ILE A 223 -15.27 4.22 12.95
N THR A 224 -14.31 3.37 12.63
CA THR A 224 -14.34 1.93 12.81
C THR A 224 -13.12 1.49 13.60
N THR A 225 -13.21 0.36 14.31
CA THR A 225 -12.09 -0.21 15.07
C THR A 225 -11.70 -1.53 14.42
N PHE A 226 -10.42 -1.72 14.17
CA PHE A 226 -9.89 -3.03 13.77
C PHE A 226 -9.97 -4.02 14.93
N PRO A 227 -10.15 -5.32 14.66
CA PRO A 227 -10.03 -6.34 15.70
C PRO A 227 -8.65 -6.31 16.34
N ASP A 228 -8.59 -6.41 17.67
CA ASP A 228 -7.33 -6.60 18.41
C ASP A 228 -6.88 -8.06 18.22
N LEU A 229 -5.97 -8.29 17.27
CA LEU A 229 -5.48 -9.61 16.88
C LEU A 229 -4.30 -10.06 17.74
N ASP A 230 -3.53 -9.11 18.29
CA ASP A 230 -2.43 -9.37 19.23
C ASP A 230 -2.55 -8.50 20.48
N PRO A 231 -3.40 -8.88 21.45
CA PRO A 231 -3.55 -8.11 22.70
C PRO A 231 -2.25 -7.94 23.50
N SER A 232 -1.21 -8.68 23.13
CA SER A 232 0.09 -8.62 23.84
C SER A 232 0.98 -7.47 23.37
N ASP A 233 0.71 -6.86 22.21
CA ASP A 233 1.47 -5.71 21.73
C ASP A 233 1.10 -4.39 22.43
N GLY A 234 -0.04 -4.37 23.14
CA GLY A 234 -0.52 -3.25 23.95
C GLY A 234 -1.05 -2.08 23.16
N SER A 235 -1.46 -2.31 21.90
CA SER A 235 -2.00 -1.30 21.01
C SER A 235 -3.28 -1.78 20.31
N THR A 236 -4.08 -0.82 19.83
CA THR A 236 -5.29 -1.07 19.02
C THR A 236 -5.38 -0.03 17.92
N VAL A 237 -6.21 -0.27 16.89
CA VAL A 237 -6.30 0.63 15.74
C VAL A 237 -7.73 1.12 15.52
N GLU A 238 -7.90 2.44 15.48
CA GLU A 238 -9.10 3.12 14.99
C GLU A 238 -8.85 3.61 13.56
N HIS A 239 -9.76 3.31 12.65
CA HIS A 239 -9.78 3.86 11.30
C HIS A 239 -10.82 4.97 11.22
N ILE A 240 -10.35 6.19 11.03
CA ILE A 240 -11.14 7.43 11.00
C ILE A 240 -11.14 7.92 9.55
N ILE A 241 -12.32 7.98 8.92
CA ILE A 241 -12.48 8.31 7.50
C ILE A 241 -13.29 9.58 7.35
N TYR A 242 -12.70 10.62 6.79
CA TYR A 242 -13.37 11.81 6.32
C TYR A 242 -13.60 11.69 4.82
N SER A 243 -14.85 11.50 4.42
CA SER A 243 -15.28 11.29 3.03
C SER A 243 -15.93 12.54 2.44
N GLY A 244 -16.43 12.42 1.20
CA GLY A 244 -17.19 13.49 0.55
C GLY A 244 -16.33 14.64 0.02
N GLY A 245 -15.01 14.48 -0.02
CA GLY A 245 -14.11 15.49 -0.56
C GLY A 245 -14.28 15.72 -2.06
N ASP A 246 -13.75 16.84 -2.55
CA ASP A 246 -13.74 17.16 -3.97
C ASP A 246 -13.04 16.04 -4.76
N ASN A 247 -13.53 15.74 -5.96
CA ASN A 247 -13.12 14.59 -6.79
C ASN A 247 -13.24 13.23 -6.04
N ALA A 248 -14.18 13.14 -5.08
CA ALA A 248 -14.38 11.99 -4.20
C ALA A 248 -13.12 11.59 -3.41
N SER A 249 -12.22 12.55 -3.15
CA SER A 249 -11.07 12.35 -2.27
C SER A 249 -11.48 12.05 -0.84
N THR A 250 -10.63 11.36 -0.10
CA THR A 250 -10.79 11.10 1.33
C THR A 250 -9.55 11.55 2.10
N THR A 251 -9.74 11.92 3.36
CA THR A 251 -8.65 12.05 4.33
C THR A 251 -8.87 11.03 5.41
N GLU A 252 -7.94 10.10 5.57
CA GLU A 252 -8.09 8.94 6.45
C GLU A 252 -6.97 8.90 7.48
N HIS A 253 -7.31 8.46 8.68
CA HIS A 253 -6.37 8.29 9.76
C HIS A 253 -6.53 6.91 10.43
N MET A 254 -5.51 6.07 10.31
CA MET A 254 -5.37 4.86 11.13
C MET A 254 -4.61 5.25 12.40
N LYS A 255 -5.36 5.54 13.46
CA LYS A 255 -4.86 5.93 14.77
C LYS A 255 -4.49 4.69 15.57
N VAL A 256 -3.18 4.46 15.72
CA VAL A 256 -2.66 3.32 16.50
C VAL A 256 -2.56 3.73 17.96
N ILE A 257 -3.59 3.41 18.74
CA ILE A 257 -3.66 3.74 20.17
C ILE A 257 -2.65 2.89 20.94
N GLY A 258 -1.72 3.52 21.65
CA GLY A 258 -0.61 2.85 22.32
C GLY A 258 0.59 2.53 21.43
N GLY A 259 0.44 2.64 20.09
CA GLY A 259 1.51 2.39 19.13
C GLY A 259 2.68 3.37 19.23
N GLY A 260 3.88 2.91 18.90
CA GLY A 260 5.12 3.67 18.88
C GLY A 260 5.52 4.18 17.49
N HIS A 261 6.83 4.54 17.35
CA HIS A 261 7.44 4.96 16.09
C HIS A 261 7.81 3.75 15.24
N THR A 262 6.82 3.04 14.69
CA THR A 262 7.01 1.76 14.00
C THR A 262 6.11 1.64 12.79
N TRP A 263 6.42 0.68 11.91
CA TRP A 263 5.57 0.29 10.78
C TRP A 263 4.64 -0.83 11.23
N PRO A 264 3.33 -0.62 11.38
CA PRO A 264 2.40 -1.67 11.82
C PRO A 264 2.43 -2.90 10.91
N GLY A 265 2.42 -4.07 11.51
CA GLY A 265 2.48 -5.36 10.80
C GLY A 265 3.85 -5.70 10.23
N SER A 266 4.90 -4.93 10.54
CA SER A 266 6.26 -5.27 10.12
C SER A 266 6.72 -6.58 10.77
N VAL A 267 7.46 -7.39 10.01
CA VAL A 267 8.13 -8.61 10.53
C VAL A 267 9.26 -8.27 11.52
N PHE A 268 9.76 -7.03 11.48
CA PHE A 268 10.74 -6.51 12.43
C PHE A 268 10.02 -5.84 13.60
N ILE A 269 9.67 -6.64 14.61
CA ILE A 269 8.90 -6.17 15.76
C ILE A 269 9.81 -5.36 16.69
N LEU A 270 9.55 -4.06 16.76
CA LEU A 270 10.14 -3.13 17.72
C LEU A 270 9.14 -2.82 18.84
N PRO A 271 9.56 -2.29 20.00
CA PRO A 271 8.62 -1.85 21.04
C PRO A 271 7.58 -0.87 20.49
N GLY A 272 6.29 -1.18 20.68
CA GLY A 272 5.17 -0.38 20.17
C GLY A 272 4.78 -0.67 18.71
N THR A 273 5.28 -1.77 18.11
CA THR A 273 4.81 -2.22 16.79
C THR A 273 3.46 -2.90 16.92
N ASN A 274 2.42 -2.29 16.38
CA ASN A 274 1.09 -2.88 16.30
C ASN A 274 1.09 -4.06 15.32
N GLN A 275 0.39 -5.14 15.68
CA GLN A 275 0.25 -6.37 14.88
C GLN A 275 -1.22 -6.66 14.48
N ASP A 276 -2.13 -5.71 14.69
CA ASP A 276 -3.55 -5.86 14.31
C ASP A 276 -3.76 -5.60 12.82
N ILE A 277 -2.93 -4.76 12.22
CA ILE A 277 -2.99 -4.42 10.80
C ILE A 277 -1.64 -4.64 10.12
N ASN A 278 -1.68 -4.84 8.80
CA ASN A 278 -0.50 -4.75 7.95
C ASN A 278 -0.54 -3.41 7.20
N ALA A 279 0.27 -2.44 7.63
CA ALA A 279 0.25 -1.10 7.06
C ALA A 279 0.50 -1.08 5.54
N SER A 280 1.37 -1.95 5.02
CA SER A 280 1.62 -2.03 3.56
C SER A 280 0.35 -2.44 2.80
N MET A 281 -0.41 -3.42 3.32
CA MET A 281 -1.67 -3.85 2.72
C MET A 281 -2.74 -2.75 2.81
N GLU A 282 -2.90 -2.12 3.98
CA GLU A 282 -3.87 -1.01 4.16
C GLU A 282 -3.56 0.18 3.26
N ILE A 283 -2.27 0.51 3.09
CA ILE A 283 -1.81 1.56 2.17
C ILE A 283 -2.14 1.20 0.72
N TRP A 284 -1.90 -0.04 0.29
CA TRP A 284 -2.26 -0.46 -1.07
C TRP A 284 -3.77 -0.44 -1.30
N GLN A 285 -4.56 -0.95 -0.36
CA GLN A 285 -6.03 -0.88 -0.42
C GLN A 285 -6.53 0.56 -0.49
N PHE A 286 -5.86 1.49 0.20
CA PHE A 286 -6.14 2.91 0.07
C PHE A 286 -5.76 3.44 -1.32
N PHE A 287 -4.54 3.22 -1.79
CA PHE A 287 -4.04 3.72 -3.07
C PHE A 287 -4.84 3.22 -4.26
N SER A 288 -5.17 1.94 -4.28
CA SER A 288 -5.87 1.29 -5.40
C SER A 288 -7.22 1.94 -5.73
N ARG A 289 -7.79 2.71 -4.82
CA ARG A 289 -9.07 3.42 -4.99
C ARG A 289 -8.97 4.72 -5.79
N PHE A 290 -7.77 5.25 -6.03
CA PHE A 290 -7.60 6.59 -6.57
C PHE A 290 -6.70 6.63 -7.80
N ASP A 291 -6.98 7.59 -8.68
CA ASP A 291 -6.03 8.12 -9.65
C ASP A 291 -5.91 9.65 -9.48
N ILE A 292 -5.16 10.30 -10.32
CA ILE A 292 -4.94 11.75 -10.24
C ILE A 292 -6.22 12.57 -10.45
N ASN A 293 -7.25 11.99 -11.05
CA ASN A 293 -8.54 12.63 -11.30
C ASN A 293 -9.54 12.40 -10.16
N GLY A 294 -9.19 11.60 -9.17
CA GLY A 294 -10.00 11.31 -8.00
C GLY A 294 -10.26 9.82 -7.79
N GLN A 295 -11.37 9.50 -7.11
CA GLN A 295 -11.69 8.10 -6.87
C GLN A 295 -12.07 7.37 -8.15
N LEU A 296 -11.36 6.27 -8.40
CA LEU A 296 -11.71 5.35 -9.49
C LEU A 296 -13.12 4.82 -9.26
N SER A 297 -13.93 4.79 -10.34
CA SER A 297 -15.21 4.08 -10.27
C SER A 297 -14.93 2.59 -10.19
N PHE A 298 -14.81 2.08 -8.96
CA PHE A 298 -14.86 0.64 -8.78
C PHE A 298 -16.25 0.16 -9.18
N ASN A 299 -16.33 -0.88 -9.98
CA ASN A 299 -17.55 -1.71 -9.95
C ASN A 299 -17.80 -2.04 -8.48
N GLU A 300 -19.04 -2.00 -8.00
CA GLU A 300 -19.50 -2.17 -6.61
C GLU A 300 -18.92 -3.38 -5.83
N PHE A 301 -17.93 -4.09 -6.40
CA PHE A 301 -17.31 -5.29 -5.89
C PHE A 301 -16.24 -5.04 -4.79
N ASP A 302 -15.61 -3.85 -4.71
CA ASP A 302 -14.45 -3.63 -3.82
C ASP A 302 -14.81 -3.17 -2.38
N ASN A 303 -16.04 -2.76 -2.12
CA ASN A 303 -16.53 -2.54 -0.75
C ASN A 303 -17.13 -3.81 -0.11
N ARG A 304 -16.94 -4.98 -0.71
CA ARG A 304 -17.51 -6.23 -0.23
C ARG A 304 -16.59 -6.85 0.82
N GLN A 305 -16.88 -6.54 2.07
CA GLN A 305 -16.25 -7.27 3.17
C GLN A 305 -16.83 -8.68 3.24
N VAL A 306 -15.96 -9.67 3.19
CA VAL A 306 -16.28 -11.07 3.43
C VAL A 306 -15.56 -11.52 4.70
N VAL A 307 -16.34 -11.84 5.73
CA VAL A 307 -15.80 -12.45 6.96
C VAL A 307 -16.04 -13.94 6.90
N ILE A 308 -14.96 -14.72 7.06
CA ILE A 308 -15.01 -16.19 7.00
C ILE A 308 -14.68 -16.76 8.38
N TYR A 309 -15.65 -17.42 9.01
CA TYR A 309 -15.47 -17.98 10.34
C TYR A 309 -16.27 -19.29 10.54
N PRO A 310 -15.77 -20.18 11.44
CA PRO A 310 -14.44 -20.19 12.03
C PRO A 310 -13.36 -20.56 10.99
N ASN A 311 -12.18 -19.96 11.10
CA ASN A 311 -11.00 -20.35 10.34
C ASN A 311 -9.78 -20.27 11.27
N PRO A 312 -9.22 -21.41 11.77
CA PRO A 312 -9.49 -22.80 11.37
C PRO A 312 -10.88 -23.34 11.68
N THR A 313 -11.31 -24.35 10.89
CA THR A 313 -12.59 -25.05 11.06
C THR A 313 -12.40 -26.57 11.17
N SER A 314 -13.29 -27.25 11.90
CA SER A 314 -13.36 -28.71 11.90
C SER A 314 -14.38 -29.28 10.90
N SER A 315 -15.38 -28.51 10.48
CA SER A 315 -16.46 -29.02 9.62
C SER A 315 -17.06 -28.00 8.66
N LYS A 316 -17.35 -26.78 9.09
CA LYS A 316 -18.11 -25.80 8.32
C LYS A 316 -17.48 -24.43 8.46
N ILE A 317 -17.61 -23.60 7.43
CA ILE A 317 -17.33 -22.17 7.48
C ILE A 317 -18.60 -21.36 7.19
N ASN A 318 -18.73 -20.24 7.83
CA ASN A 318 -19.75 -19.25 7.54
C ASN A 318 -19.10 -18.07 6.80
N LEU A 319 -19.76 -17.60 5.78
CA LEU A 319 -19.42 -16.37 5.08
C LEU A 319 -20.42 -15.32 5.55
N SER A 320 -19.93 -14.21 6.11
CA SER A 320 -20.73 -13.04 6.41
C SER A 320 -20.34 -11.94 5.41
N LEU A 321 -21.33 -11.44 4.68
CA LEU A 321 -21.16 -10.49 3.60
C LEU A 321 -21.90 -9.20 3.94
N ASN A 322 -21.30 -8.06 3.65
CA ASN A 322 -21.96 -6.75 3.83
C ASN A 322 -22.79 -6.31 2.60
N PHE A 323 -23.06 -7.23 1.66
CA PHE A 323 -23.82 -6.99 0.43
C PHE A 323 -24.80 -8.15 0.14
N SER A 324 -25.72 -7.95 -0.80
CA SER A 324 -26.83 -8.88 -1.08
C SER A 324 -26.87 -9.47 -2.49
N ASP A 325 -25.85 -9.21 -3.32
CA ASP A 325 -25.81 -9.71 -4.69
C ASP A 325 -25.39 -11.18 -4.76
N ASP A 326 -25.83 -11.86 -5.82
CA ASP A 326 -25.44 -13.24 -6.07
C ASP A 326 -23.94 -13.30 -6.39
N LEU A 327 -23.16 -14.05 -5.57
CA LEU A 327 -21.72 -14.21 -5.75
C LEU A 327 -21.36 -15.69 -5.91
N ASN A 328 -20.65 -16.05 -6.95
CA ASN A 328 -20.17 -17.41 -7.12
C ASN A 328 -18.95 -17.68 -6.24
N TYR A 329 -18.93 -18.87 -5.63
CA TYR A 329 -17.77 -19.36 -4.88
C TYR A 329 -17.27 -20.67 -5.40
N GLU A 330 -15.97 -20.90 -5.28
CA GLU A 330 -15.27 -22.12 -5.67
C GLU A 330 -14.22 -22.46 -4.61
N LEU A 331 -14.22 -23.69 -4.11
CA LEU A 331 -13.22 -24.18 -3.17
C LEU A 331 -12.25 -25.11 -3.87
N PHE A 332 -10.96 -24.86 -3.71
CA PHE A 332 -9.87 -25.63 -4.31
C PHE A 332 -9.02 -26.30 -3.23
N ASN A 333 -8.41 -27.44 -3.55
CA ASN A 333 -7.32 -27.99 -2.75
C ASN A 333 -5.98 -27.35 -3.12
N ALA A 334 -4.91 -27.70 -2.40
CA ALA A 334 -3.56 -27.18 -2.61
C ALA A 334 -2.95 -27.54 -3.99
N THR A 335 -3.55 -28.46 -4.73
CA THR A 335 -3.12 -28.82 -6.10
C THR A 335 -3.97 -28.15 -7.18
N GLY A 336 -4.86 -27.22 -6.80
CA GLY A 336 -5.70 -26.46 -7.72
C GLY A 336 -6.95 -27.21 -8.22
N ASN A 337 -7.27 -28.39 -7.68
CA ASN A 337 -8.48 -29.10 -8.04
C ASN A 337 -9.70 -28.47 -7.35
N LYS A 338 -10.73 -28.12 -8.13
CA LYS A 338 -12.01 -27.63 -7.62
C LYS A 338 -12.78 -28.75 -6.92
N LEU A 339 -13.17 -28.53 -5.66
CA LEU A 339 -13.84 -29.49 -4.81
C LEU A 339 -15.31 -29.16 -4.56
N ILE A 340 -15.61 -27.90 -4.27
CA ILE A 340 -16.96 -27.39 -3.97
C ILE A 340 -17.15 -26.11 -4.77
N PHE A 341 -18.37 -25.89 -5.26
CA PHE A 341 -18.75 -24.64 -5.91
C PHE A 341 -20.23 -24.37 -5.69
N GLY A 342 -20.61 -23.10 -5.79
CA GLY A 342 -21.99 -22.67 -5.63
C GLY A 342 -22.15 -21.17 -5.78
N THR A 343 -23.34 -20.69 -5.46
CA THR A 343 -23.68 -19.26 -5.49
C THR A 343 -24.18 -18.85 -4.10
N ILE A 344 -23.60 -17.79 -3.56
CA ILE A 344 -24.06 -17.12 -2.35
C ILE A 344 -25.23 -16.25 -2.73
N LYS A 345 -26.38 -16.42 -2.04
CA LYS A 345 -27.63 -15.70 -2.31
C LYS A 345 -28.14 -14.89 -1.11
N SER A 346 -27.34 -14.81 -0.05
CA SER A 346 -27.69 -14.09 1.18
C SER A 346 -26.44 -13.56 1.86
N SER A 347 -26.61 -12.54 2.68
CA SER A 347 -25.51 -11.96 3.46
C SER A 347 -24.84 -12.91 4.45
N ASN A 348 -25.42 -14.08 4.71
CA ASN A 348 -24.83 -15.15 5.51
C ASN A 348 -25.00 -16.48 4.78
N GLN A 349 -23.89 -17.13 4.47
CA GLN A 349 -23.85 -18.43 3.76
C GLN A 349 -22.96 -19.40 4.51
N GLU A 350 -23.46 -20.61 4.76
CA GLU A 350 -22.67 -21.72 5.29
C GLU A 350 -22.12 -22.58 4.14
N ILE A 351 -20.85 -22.99 4.24
CA ILE A 351 -20.21 -23.96 3.34
C ILE A 351 -19.77 -25.15 4.20
N ASP A 352 -20.26 -26.35 3.85
CA ASP A 352 -19.95 -27.60 4.55
C ASP A 352 -18.67 -28.23 3.99
N LEU A 353 -17.66 -28.38 4.84
CA LEU A 353 -16.37 -28.99 4.56
C LEU A 353 -16.21 -30.35 5.29
N SER A 354 -17.29 -30.88 5.93
CA SER A 354 -17.22 -32.08 6.79
C SER A 354 -16.62 -33.29 6.05
N ASN A 355 -16.90 -33.43 4.76
CA ASN A 355 -16.43 -34.54 3.92
C ASN A 355 -15.00 -34.37 3.38
N LEU A 356 -14.34 -33.25 3.70
CA LEU A 356 -12.97 -32.98 3.26
C LEU A 356 -11.97 -33.38 4.35
N PRO A 357 -10.79 -33.92 4.02
CA PRO A 357 -9.76 -34.23 5.01
C PRO A 357 -9.16 -32.95 5.61
N PRO A 358 -8.56 -33.01 6.81
CA PRO A 358 -7.78 -31.90 7.36
C PRO A 358 -6.68 -31.48 6.39
N ASN A 359 -6.68 -30.22 5.98
CA ASN A 359 -5.72 -29.64 5.02
C ASN A 359 -5.91 -28.14 4.88
N VAL A 360 -5.07 -27.50 4.06
CA VAL A 360 -5.25 -26.14 3.55
C VAL A 360 -6.10 -26.19 2.28
N TYR A 361 -7.10 -25.33 2.23
CA TYR A 361 -7.97 -25.12 1.08
C TYR A 361 -7.96 -23.65 0.68
N PHE A 362 -8.37 -23.35 -0.55
CA PHE A 362 -8.46 -22.00 -1.10
C PHE A 362 -9.90 -21.76 -1.57
N LEU A 363 -10.57 -20.81 -0.93
CA LEU A 363 -11.92 -20.39 -1.30
C LEU A 363 -11.82 -19.15 -2.20
N LYS A 364 -12.23 -19.30 -3.44
CA LYS A 364 -12.33 -18.19 -4.40
C LYS A 364 -13.74 -17.62 -4.37
N LEU A 365 -13.85 -16.30 -4.20
CA LEU A 365 -15.07 -15.51 -4.22
C LEU A 365 -14.88 -14.36 -5.22
N GLY A 366 -15.50 -14.46 -6.38
CA GLY A 366 -15.19 -13.52 -7.47
C GLY A 366 -13.70 -13.54 -7.83
N ASN A 367 -13.01 -12.43 -7.66
CA ASN A 367 -11.56 -12.31 -7.91
C ASN A 367 -10.70 -12.51 -6.64
N GLN A 368 -11.33 -12.64 -5.46
CA GLN A 368 -10.60 -12.79 -4.19
C GLN A 368 -10.43 -14.27 -3.82
N VAL A 369 -9.28 -14.61 -3.21
CA VAL A 369 -8.96 -15.98 -2.75
C VAL A 369 -8.61 -15.97 -1.27
N TYR A 370 -9.31 -16.78 -0.50
CA TYR A 370 -9.17 -16.89 0.96
C TYR A 370 -8.58 -18.25 1.33
N LYS A 371 -7.57 -18.26 2.19
CA LYS A 371 -7.00 -19.50 2.75
C LYS A 371 -7.89 -20.03 3.86
N ILE A 372 -8.31 -21.29 3.75
CA ILE A 372 -9.12 -21.99 4.74
C ILE A 372 -8.30 -23.11 5.36
N LEU A 373 -8.17 -23.10 6.68
CA LEU A 373 -7.51 -24.15 7.44
C LEU A 373 -8.58 -25.10 7.98
N LYS A 374 -8.59 -26.37 7.50
CA LYS A 374 -9.42 -27.42 8.08
C LYS A 374 -8.58 -28.25 9.03
N SER A 375 -8.97 -28.24 10.29
CA SER A 375 -8.42 -29.11 11.36
C SER A 375 -9.23 -30.40 11.52
N ASN A 376 -8.77 -31.29 12.39
CA ASN A 376 -9.49 -32.49 12.79
C ASN A 376 -10.76 -32.18 13.57
#